data_5979cc516790444ae618742c77568cd1
#
_entry.id   5979cc516790444ae618742c77568cd1
#
_cell.length_a   1.000
_cell.length_b   1.000
_cell.length_c   1.000
_cell.angle_alpha   90.00
_cell.angle_beta   90.00
_cell.angle_gamma   90.00
#
_symmetry.space_group_name_H-M   'P 1'
#
loop_
_entity.id
_entity.type
_entity.pdbx_description
1 polymer ?
#
loop_
_entity_poly.entity_id
_entity_poly.type
_entity_poly.pdbx_seq_one_letter_code
_entity_poly.pdbx_strand_id
1 'polypeptide(L)'
;MSEFEHNTLTPWGYIADTVVLPNFITVAEFDLFTGSKFGSDSRISANIPSASEAIRDFCGWHIYPNLTCGMIYNVLNLRDAFVGPDLLIQLPSTYVTGIEKVLLNARMNPSTGYYEGDEVTEYDAGMGNGHLKLYDVGGLDRKSKIFVKFRSGYETAPSRIKELTADRVTHAVVNPYGINSEAAGGVSVSYSGIYMASGNASALPSDSREILEAYRCKGVF
;
A
#
# COMPACT_ATOMS: atom_id res chain seq x y z
N MET A 1 -26.41 -7.82 2.87
CA MET A 1 -24.99 -7.78 3.25
C MET A 1 -24.27 -6.94 2.19
N SER A 2 -23.29 -6.12 2.55
CA SER A 2 -22.51 -5.35 1.56
C SER A 2 -21.58 -6.27 0.78
N GLU A 3 -21.07 -5.81 -0.36
CA GLU A 3 -20.13 -6.57 -1.21
C GLU A 3 -18.79 -6.82 -0.51
N PHE A 4 -18.50 -6.02 0.51
CA PHE A 4 -17.38 -6.16 1.42
C PHE A 4 -17.91 -6.27 2.85
N GLU A 5 -17.23 -7.03 3.68
CA GLU A 5 -17.59 -7.19 5.10
C GLU A 5 -17.51 -5.86 5.85
N HIS A 6 -16.45 -5.07 5.53
CA HIS A 6 -16.16 -3.76 6.13
C HIS A 6 -15.88 -2.71 5.08
N ASN A 7 -16.59 -2.26 4.31
CA ASN A 7 -16.50 -1.31 3.21
C ASN A 7 -15.71 -0.02 3.57
N THR A 8 -14.42 -0.16 3.85
CA THR A 8 -13.57 0.93 4.29
C THR A 8 -12.79 1.54 3.10
N LEU A 9 -13.01 2.83 2.86
CA LEU A 9 -12.19 3.57 1.89
C LEU A 9 -10.79 3.78 2.49
N THR A 10 -9.78 3.29 1.79
CA THR A 10 -8.39 3.47 2.20
C THR A 10 -7.89 4.88 1.86
N PRO A 11 -6.82 5.36 2.51
CA PRO A 11 -6.18 6.61 2.13
C PRO A 11 -5.68 6.64 0.68
N TRP A 12 -5.48 5.48 0.07
CA TRP A 12 -4.99 5.33 -1.29
C TRP A 12 -6.09 5.21 -2.35
N GLY A 13 -7.35 5.48 -2.00
CA GLY A 13 -8.46 5.66 -2.93
C GLY A 13 -9.18 4.40 -3.39
N TYR A 14 -8.88 3.23 -2.83
CA TYR A 14 -9.63 1.99 -3.05
C TYR A 14 -10.36 1.54 -1.79
N ILE A 15 -11.35 0.68 -1.95
CA ILE A 15 -12.11 0.06 -0.86
C ILE A 15 -11.38 -1.20 -0.43
N ALA A 16 -11.24 -1.42 0.88
CA ALA A 16 -10.70 -2.65 1.43
C ALA A 16 -11.61 -3.25 2.49
N ASP A 17 -11.57 -4.57 2.62
CA ASP A 17 -12.38 -5.34 3.56
C ASP A 17 -11.73 -5.40 4.95
N THR A 18 -11.29 -4.25 5.45
CA THR A 18 -10.76 -4.12 6.83
C THR A 18 -10.84 -2.69 7.32
N VAL A 19 -11.01 -2.53 8.62
CA VAL A 19 -11.00 -1.22 9.28
C VAL A 19 -9.61 -0.85 9.77
N VAL A 20 -8.82 -1.84 10.18
CA VAL A 20 -7.49 -1.62 10.78
C VAL A 20 -6.46 -2.54 10.15
N LEU A 21 -5.41 -1.96 9.59
CA LEU A 21 -4.29 -2.70 9.06
C LEU A 21 -3.32 -3.09 10.18
N PRO A 22 -2.91 -4.37 10.27
CA PRO A 22 -1.92 -4.80 11.25
C PRO A 22 -0.55 -4.18 10.96
N ASN A 23 0.24 -3.97 11.99
CA ASN A 23 1.63 -3.53 11.84
C ASN A 23 2.47 -4.57 11.09
N PHE A 24 3.55 -4.14 10.44
CA PHE A 24 4.45 -5.07 9.73
C PHE A 24 5.25 -5.96 10.67
N ILE A 25 5.54 -5.47 11.89
CA ILE A 25 6.22 -6.23 12.94
C ILE A 25 5.52 -6.07 14.28
N THR A 26 5.74 -7.04 15.16
CA THR A 26 5.40 -6.98 16.58
C THR A 26 6.60 -6.50 17.41
N VAL A 27 6.37 -6.15 18.69
CA VAL A 27 7.48 -5.83 19.63
C VAL A 27 8.43 -7.00 19.77
N ALA A 28 7.92 -8.24 19.83
CA ALA A 28 8.75 -9.43 19.93
C ALA A 28 9.63 -9.65 18.68
N GLU A 29 9.10 -9.39 17.47
CA GLU A 29 9.90 -9.44 16.25
C GLU A 29 10.95 -8.32 16.22
N PHE A 30 10.61 -7.11 16.68
CA PHE A 30 11.57 -6.02 16.83
C PHE A 30 12.74 -6.42 17.74
N ASP A 31 12.46 -7.05 18.87
CA ASP A 31 13.49 -7.54 19.80
C ASP A 31 14.42 -8.57 19.13
N LEU A 32 13.87 -9.46 18.30
CA LEU A 32 14.67 -10.40 17.52
C LEU A 32 15.59 -9.69 16.50
N PHE A 33 15.08 -8.71 15.78
CA PHE A 33 15.89 -7.96 14.80
C PHE A 33 17.01 -7.16 15.46
N THR A 34 16.78 -6.63 16.66
CA THR A 34 17.75 -5.77 17.36
C THR A 34 18.62 -6.51 18.38
N GLY A 35 18.41 -7.82 18.55
CA GLY A 35 19.11 -8.61 19.55
C GLY A 35 18.81 -8.15 20.98
N SER A 36 17.57 -7.71 21.24
CA SER A 36 17.08 -7.24 22.54
C SER A 36 17.87 -6.06 23.14
N LYS A 37 18.51 -5.25 22.28
CA LYS A 37 19.33 -4.11 22.72
C LYS A 37 18.56 -3.00 23.43
N PHE A 38 17.28 -2.87 23.17
CA PHE A 38 16.44 -1.77 23.66
C PHE A 38 15.54 -2.16 24.84
N GLY A 39 15.52 -3.45 25.21
CA GLY A 39 14.71 -3.95 26.31
C GLY A 39 13.22 -3.60 26.17
N SER A 40 12.57 -3.22 27.28
CA SER A 40 11.14 -2.86 27.34
C SER A 40 10.89 -1.37 27.16
N ASP A 41 11.61 -0.69 26.26
CA ASP A 41 11.37 0.72 25.99
C ASP A 41 9.96 0.93 25.40
N SER A 42 9.11 1.66 26.12
CA SER A 42 7.72 1.91 25.72
C SER A 42 7.59 2.67 24.40
N ARG A 43 8.65 3.38 23.98
CA ARG A 43 8.70 4.09 22.69
C ARG A 43 8.67 3.13 21.50
N ILE A 44 9.13 1.88 21.66
CA ILE A 44 9.11 0.87 20.61
C ILE A 44 7.66 0.61 20.16
N SER A 45 6.79 0.26 21.12
CA SER A 45 5.39 -0.03 20.81
C SER A 45 4.63 1.15 20.20
N ALA A 46 5.00 2.36 20.56
CA ALA A 46 4.41 3.59 20.01
C ALA A 46 4.91 3.89 18.57
N ASN A 47 6.16 3.54 18.25
CA ASN A 47 6.75 3.85 16.94
C ASN A 47 6.48 2.78 15.87
N ILE A 48 6.16 1.54 16.21
CA ILE A 48 5.86 0.48 15.25
C ILE A 48 4.67 0.84 14.33
N PRO A 49 3.52 1.33 14.83
CA PRO A 49 2.42 1.74 13.98
C PRO A 49 2.82 2.87 13.02
N SER A 50 3.46 3.90 13.51
CA SER A 50 3.90 5.06 12.72
C SER A 50 4.91 4.66 11.63
N ALA A 51 5.84 3.76 11.94
CA ALA A 51 6.78 3.23 10.96
C ALA A 51 6.07 2.42 9.86
N SER A 52 5.10 1.59 10.25
CA SER A 52 4.32 0.77 9.32
C SER A 52 3.47 1.64 8.39
N GLU A 53 2.81 2.66 8.92
CA GLU A 53 2.00 3.62 8.15
C GLU A 53 2.86 4.40 7.16
N ALA A 54 4.00 4.94 7.58
CA ALA A 54 4.89 5.68 6.71
C ALA A 54 5.45 4.85 5.53
N ILE A 55 5.68 3.55 5.73
CA ILE A 55 6.08 2.64 4.64
C ILE A 55 4.92 2.44 3.66
N ARG A 56 3.69 2.24 4.15
CA ARG A 56 2.50 2.12 3.30
C ARG A 56 2.26 3.38 2.49
N ASP A 57 2.36 4.53 3.11
CA ASP A 57 2.17 5.83 2.45
C ASP A 57 3.20 6.04 1.33
N PHE A 58 4.45 5.67 1.57
CA PHE A 58 5.47 5.70 0.52
C PHE A 58 5.16 4.76 -0.63
N CYS A 59 4.71 3.54 -0.33
CA CYS A 59 4.39 2.53 -1.33
C CYS A 59 3.06 2.78 -2.04
N GLY A 60 2.15 3.55 -1.44
CA GLY A 60 0.85 3.90 -2.00
C GLY A 60 -0.18 2.78 -1.94
N TRP A 61 0.01 1.78 -1.05
CA TRP A 61 -0.93 0.69 -0.83
C TRP A 61 -0.63 -0.08 0.47
N HIS A 62 -1.53 -1.00 0.87
CA HIS A 62 -1.46 -1.65 2.19
C HIS A 62 -0.32 -2.67 2.36
N ILE A 63 0.22 -3.26 1.28
CA ILE A 63 1.27 -4.29 1.23
C ILE A 63 0.84 -5.62 1.90
N TYR A 64 0.44 -5.58 3.14
CA TYR A 64 0.04 -6.68 4.02
C TYR A 64 -1.12 -6.22 4.91
N PRO A 65 -2.09 -7.07 5.21
CA PRO A 65 -2.28 -8.48 4.82
C PRO A 65 -2.88 -8.62 3.41
N ASN A 66 -3.12 -9.89 2.96
CA ASN A 66 -3.89 -10.16 1.75
C ASN A 66 -5.36 -9.84 2.01
N LEU A 67 -5.91 -8.90 1.25
CA LEU A 67 -7.26 -8.37 1.43
C LEU A 67 -8.08 -8.44 0.14
N THR A 68 -9.38 -8.54 0.29
CA THR A 68 -10.32 -8.23 -0.79
C THR A 68 -10.41 -6.71 -0.92
N CYS A 69 -10.16 -6.23 -2.12
CA CYS A 69 -10.13 -4.81 -2.48
C CYS A 69 -11.11 -4.51 -3.61
N GLY A 70 -11.61 -3.28 -3.66
CA GLY A 70 -12.46 -2.79 -4.73
C GLY A 70 -12.02 -1.42 -5.22
N MET A 71 -11.93 -1.24 -6.53
CA MET A 71 -11.58 0.04 -7.15
C MET A 71 -12.58 0.44 -8.19
N ILE A 72 -12.93 1.72 -8.22
CA ILE A 72 -13.80 2.32 -9.22
C ILE A 72 -12.99 3.24 -10.10
N TYR A 73 -13.01 2.96 -11.39
CA TYR A 73 -12.37 3.79 -12.41
C TYR A 73 -13.42 4.55 -13.20
N ASN A 74 -13.18 5.84 -13.43
CA ASN A 74 -13.96 6.62 -14.38
C ASN A 74 -13.31 6.49 -15.76
N VAL A 75 -14.06 6.05 -16.76
CA VAL A 75 -13.55 5.87 -18.14
C VAL A 75 -12.95 7.17 -18.70
N LEU A 76 -13.48 8.32 -18.28
CA LEU A 76 -12.93 9.63 -18.68
C LEU A 76 -11.44 9.79 -18.29
N ASN A 77 -11.03 9.23 -17.16
CA ASN A 77 -9.66 9.34 -16.65
C ASN A 77 -8.72 8.28 -17.25
N LEU A 78 -9.28 7.29 -17.97
CA LEU A 78 -8.55 6.16 -18.55
C LEU A 78 -8.28 6.31 -20.05
N ARG A 79 -8.39 7.52 -20.61
CA ARG A 79 -8.28 7.72 -22.06
C ARG A 79 -6.97 7.21 -22.65
N ASP A 80 -5.87 7.46 -21.96
CA ASP A 80 -4.53 7.06 -22.41
C ASP A 80 -4.24 5.58 -22.16
N ALA A 81 -5.14 4.89 -21.45
CA ALA A 81 -5.04 3.47 -21.16
C ALA A 81 -5.68 2.58 -22.24
N PHE A 82 -6.37 3.18 -23.23
CA PHE A 82 -6.93 2.44 -24.37
C PHE A 82 -5.86 2.15 -25.41
N VAL A 83 -5.75 0.88 -25.80
CA VAL A 83 -4.90 0.40 -26.88
C VAL A 83 -5.80 -0.26 -27.93
N GLY A 84 -6.27 0.54 -28.88
CA GLY A 84 -7.32 0.10 -29.80
C GLY A 84 -8.65 -0.13 -29.09
N PRO A 85 -9.29 -1.31 -29.23
CA PRO A 85 -10.51 -1.66 -28.51
C PRO A 85 -10.27 -2.13 -27.07
N ASP A 86 -9.03 -2.39 -26.71
CA ASP A 86 -8.65 -2.93 -25.38
C ASP A 86 -8.34 -1.81 -24.40
N LEU A 87 -8.51 -2.11 -23.12
CA LEU A 87 -8.20 -1.19 -22.03
C LEU A 87 -7.22 -1.83 -21.04
N LEU A 88 -6.11 -1.14 -20.78
CA LEU A 88 -5.12 -1.54 -19.80
C LEU A 88 -5.28 -0.70 -18.51
N ILE A 89 -5.65 -1.35 -17.42
CA ILE A 89 -5.85 -0.73 -16.11
C ILE A 89 -4.71 -1.10 -15.19
N GLN A 90 -4.16 -0.12 -14.46
CA GLN A 90 -3.27 -0.37 -13.34
C GLN A 90 -4.09 -0.44 -12.06
N LEU A 91 -4.05 -1.57 -11.37
CA LEU A 91 -4.64 -1.72 -10.04
C LEU A 91 -3.75 -1.06 -8.98
N PRO A 92 -4.33 -0.58 -7.86
CA PRO A 92 -3.60 0.11 -6.79
C PRO A 92 -2.81 -0.87 -5.90
N SER A 93 -2.07 -1.76 -6.51
CA SER A 93 -1.26 -2.78 -5.84
C SER A 93 -0.20 -3.32 -6.80
N THR A 94 0.98 -3.61 -6.29
CA THR A 94 2.04 -4.30 -7.03
C THR A 94 2.00 -5.82 -6.84
N TYR A 95 1.11 -6.32 -5.99
CA TYR A 95 0.96 -7.75 -5.74
C TYR A 95 -0.52 -8.14 -5.65
N VAL A 96 -1.09 -8.47 -6.80
CA VAL A 96 -2.48 -8.94 -6.94
C VAL A 96 -2.46 -10.46 -6.96
N THR A 97 -3.30 -11.09 -6.14
CA THR A 97 -3.39 -12.55 -6.01
C THR A 97 -4.60 -13.14 -6.74
N GLY A 98 -5.57 -12.31 -7.11
CA GLY A 98 -6.73 -12.75 -7.89
C GLY A 98 -7.64 -11.58 -8.26
N ILE A 99 -8.35 -11.73 -9.37
CA ILE A 99 -9.47 -10.87 -9.75
C ILE A 99 -10.75 -11.65 -9.45
N GLU A 100 -11.63 -11.06 -8.64
CA GLU A 100 -12.89 -11.69 -8.26
C GLU A 100 -14.03 -11.26 -9.18
N LYS A 101 -14.04 -10.00 -9.61
CA LYS A 101 -15.11 -9.45 -10.43
C LYS A 101 -14.68 -8.20 -11.18
N VAL A 102 -15.11 -8.09 -12.43
CA VAL A 102 -14.95 -6.88 -13.24
C VAL A 102 -16.32 -6.51 -13.80
N LEU A 103 -16.77 -5.27 -13.53
CA LEU A 103 -18.05 -4.75 -14.03
C LEU A 103 -17.80 -3.51 -14.87
N LEU A 104 -18.38 -3.50 -16.08
CA LEU A 104 -18.51 -2.29 -16.90
C LEU A 104 -19.84 -1.60 -16.58
N ASN A 105 -19.90 -0.29 -16.86
CA ASN A 105 -21.08 0.53 -16.55
C ASN A 105 -21.51 0.43 -15.06
N ALA A 106 -20.55 0.24 -14.19
CA ALA A 106 -20.78 -0.08 -12.78
C ALA A 106 -21.53 1.04 -12.05
N ARG A 107 -22.55 0.65 -11.31
CA ARG A 107 -23.35 1.53 -10.44
C ARG A 107 -23.52 0.89 -9.09
N MET A 108 -23.43 1.68 -8.04
CA MET A 108 -23.76 1.20 -6.70
C MET A 108 -25.28 1.14 -6.55
N ASN A 109 -25.79 -0.01 -6.19
CA ASN A 109 -27.19 -0.15 -5.80
C ASN A 109 -27.34 0.28 -4.32
N PRO A 110 -28.05 1.39 -4.03
CA PRO A 110 -28.14 1.93 -2.68
C PRO A 110 -28.93 1.03 -1.71
N SER A 111 -29.75 0.13 -2.25
CA SER A 111 -30.57 -0.77 -1.42
C SER A 111 -29.80 -1.99 -0.95
N THR A 112 -28.83 -2.46 -1.74
CA THR A 112 -28.05 -3.68 -1.47
C THR A 112 -26.64 -3.39 -1.03
N GLY A 113 -26.07 -2.20 -1.39
CA GLY A 113 -24.68 -1.86 -1.20
C GLY A 113 -23.72 -2.59 -2.17
N TYR A 114 -24.27 -3.29 -3.18
CA TYR A 114 -23.49 -3.98 -4.20
C TYR A 114 -23.30 -3.11 -5.44
N TYR A 115 -22.19 -3.35 -6.15
CA TYR A 115 -22.01 -2.81 -7.49
C TYR A 115 -22.68 -3.74 -8.50
N GLU A 116 -23.42 -3.14 -9.41
CA GLU A 116 -24.13 -3.79 -10.53
C GLU A 116 -23.64 -3.21 -11.84
N GLY A 117 -23.55 -4.03 -12.87
CA GLY A 117 -23.09 -3.66 -14.20
C GLY A 117 -22.92 -4.88 -15.09
N ASP A 118 -22.34 -4.68 -16.25
CA ASP A 118 -22.07 -5.72 -17.23
C ASP A 118 -20.79 -6.46 -16.82
N GLU A 119 -20.88 -7.74 -16.48
CA GLU A 119 -19.75 -8.53 -16.01
C GLU A 119 -18.82 -8.92 -17.16
N VAL A 120 -17.54 -8.66 -17.03
CA VAL A 120 -16.50 -9.07 -17.95
C VAL A 120 -15.86 -10.35 -17.46
N THR A 121 -15.86 -11.38 -18.30
CA THR A 121 -15.25 -12.68 -18.03
C THR A 121 -13.94 -12.91 -18.78
N GLU A 122 -13.73 -12.13 -19.86
CA GLU A 122 -12.53 -12.23 -20.69
C GLU A 122 -11.58 -11.07 -20.41
N TYR A 123 -10.55 -11.34 -19.66
CA TYR A 123 -9.49 -10.39 -19.32
C TYR A 123 -8.16 -11.12 -19.10
N ASP A 124 -7.07 -10.39 -19.19
CA ASP A 124 -5.74 -10.83 -18.81
C ASP A 124 -5.27 -10.03 -17.57
N ALA A 125 -4.77 -10.72 -16.57
CA ALA A 125 -4.35 -10.12 -15.32
C ALA A 125 -2.89 -10.47 -14.99
N GLY A 126 -2.04 -9.45 -14.96
CA GLY A 126 -0.66 -9.56 -14.49
C GLY A 126 -0.60 -9.58 -12.97
N MET A 127 -0.71 -10.77 -12.38
CA MET A 127 -0.81 -10.95 -10.92
C MET A 127 0.36 -10.34 -10.15
N GLY A 128 1.58 -10.34 -10.68
CA GLY A 128 2.78 -9.81 -10.00
C GLY A 128 3.00 -8.31 -10.14
N ASN A 129 2.20 -7.60 -10.94
CA ASN A 129 2.43 -6.17 -11.23
C ASN A 129 1.14 -5.33 -11.21
N GLY A 130 -0.01 -5.94 -10.94
CA GLY A 130 -1.29 -5.26 -10.84
C GLY A 130 -1.86 -4.74 -12.18
N HIS A 131 -1.36 -5.20 -13.33
CA HIS A 131 -1.96 -4.86 -14.62
C HIS A 131 -3.18 -5.72 -14.89
N LEU A 132 -4.26 -5.09 -15.36
CA LEU A 132 -5.48 -5.74 -15.82
C LEU A 132 -5.80 -5.26 -17.24
N LYS A 133 -5.80 -6.17 -18.20
CA LYS A 133 -6.17 -5.89 -19.58
C LYS A 133 -7.56 -6.41 -19.85
N LEU A 134 -8.48 -5.54 -20.22
CA LEU A 134 -9.83 -5.85 -20.66
C LEU A 134 -9.88 -5.81 -22.17
N TYR A 135 -10.48 -6.82 -22.79
CA TYR A 135 -10.57 -6.95 -24.24
C TYR A 135 -11.90 -6.41 -24.76
N ASP A 136 -11.85 -5.79 -25.93
CA ASP A 136 -13.02 -5.33 -26.71
C ASP A 136 -14.01 -4.44 -25.95
N VAL A 137 -13.48 -3.52 -25.14
CA VAL A 137 -14.28 -2.56 -24.34
C VAL A 137 -14.35 -1.16 -24.97
N GLY A 138 -13.99 -1.03 -26.24
CA GLY A 138 -13.88 0.27 -26.94
C GLY A 138 -15.20 1.04 -27.12
N GLY A 139 -16.34 0.44 -26.80
CA GLY A 139 -17.67 1.08 -26.86
C GLY A 139 -18.13 1.77 -25.58
N LEU A 140 -17.27 1.87 -24.55
CA LEU A 140 -17.65 2.50 -23.28
C LEU A 140 -17.85 4.01 -23.42
N ASP A 141 -18.97 4.51 -22.89
CA ASP A 141 -19.21 5.95 -22.77
C ASP A 141 -18.24 6.59 -21.78
N ARG A 142 -17.88 7.84 -22.02
CA ARG A 142 -17.02 8.65 -21.11
C ARG A 142 -17.54 8.75 -19.68
N LYS A 143 -18.86 8.61 -19.47
CA LYS A 143 -19.51 8.62 -18.17
C LYS A 143 -19.54 7.27 -17.50
N SER A 144 -19.16 6.22 -18.22
CA SER A 144 -19.13 4.87 -17.68
C SER A 144 -18.10 4.75 -16.58
N LYS A 145 -18.41 3.86 -15.63
CA LYS A 145 -17.50 3.48 -14.55
C LYS A 145 -17.18 2.00 -14.67
N ILE A 146 -15.97 1.66 -14.31
CA ILE A 146 -15.52 0.28 -14.24
C ILE A 146 -15.26 -0.02 -12.77
N PHE A 147 -15.87 -1.09 -12.26
CA PHE A 147 -15.59 -1.59 -10.93
C PHE A 147 -14.79 -2.87 -11.03
N VAL A 148 -13.69 -2.93 -10.29
CA VAL A 148 -12.83 -4.12 -10.21
C VAL A 148 -12.76 -4.56 -8.76
N LYS A 149 -13.17 -5.80 -8.49
CA LYS A 149 -12.99 -6.47 -7.19
C LYS A 149 -11.86 -7.46 -7.32
N PHE A 150 -10.86 -7.33 -6.47
CA PHE A 150 -9.62 -8.10 -6.55
C PHE A 150 -9.06 -8.41 -5.16
N ARG A 151 -8.21 -9.41 -5.09
CA ARG A 151 -7.44 -9.71 -3.89
C ARG A 151 -6.01 -9.25 -4.07
N SER A 152 -5.49 -8.57 -3.07
CA SER A 152 -4.12 -8.07 -3.10
C SER A 152 -3.47 -8.05 -1.72
N GLY A 153 -2.16 -8.03 -1.73
CA GLY A 153 -1.33 -8.06 -0.53
C GLY A 153 -0.69 -9.42 -0.27
N TYR A 154 0.35 -9.38 0.52
CA TYR A 154 1.06 -10.58 0.95
C TYR A 154 0.32 -11.25 2.10
N GLU A 155 0.37 -12.58 2.18
CA GLU A 155 -0.18 -13.35 3.31
C GLU A 155 0.57 -13.04 4.62
N THR A 156 1.86 -12.79 4.52
CA THR A 156 2.73 -12.35 5.62
C THR A 156 3.54 -11.15 5.17
N ALA A 157 3.84 -10.23 6.09
CA ALA A 157 4.68 -9.08 5.76
C ALA A 157 6.03 -9.54 5.21
N PRO A 158 6.48 -9.04 4.04
CA PRO A 158 7.77 -9.41 3.45
C PRO A 158 8.93 -9.11 4.40
N SER A 159 9.93 -9.99 4.46
CA SER A 159 11.06 -9.86 5.39
C SER A 159 11.77 -8.51 5.24
N ARG A 160 11.95 -8.03 4.00
CA ARG A 160 12.54 -6.72 3.73
C ARG A 160 11.72 -5.56 4.32
N ILE A 161 10.40 -5.64 4.27
CA ILE A 161 9.51 -4.63 4.88
C ILE A 161 9.60 -4.70 6.40
N LYS A 162 9.70 -5.90 6.97
CA LYS A 162 9.92 -6.08 8.41
C LYS A 162 11.24 -5.48 8.88
N GLU A 163 12.35 -5.78 8.17
CA GLU A 163 13.67 -5.22 8.43
C GLU A 163 13.65 -3.67 8.39
N LEU A 164 13.07 -3.09 7.34
CA LEU A 164 12.95 -1.64 7.20
C LEU A 164 12.08 -1.00 8.29
N THR A 165 11.03 -1.70 8.72
CA THR A 165 10.20 -1.25 9.84
C THR A 165 11.00 -1.24 11.13
N ALA A 166 11.76 -2.31 11.42
CA ALA A 166 12.60 -2.41 12.61
C ALA A 166 13.71 -1.34 12.61
N ASP A 167 14.33 -1.11 11.46
CA ASP A 167 15.34 -0.08 11.29
C ASP A 167 14.77 1.33 11.56
N ARG A 168 13.60 1.63 11.00
CA ARG A 168 12.92 2.92 11.22
C ARG A 168 12.55 3.12 12.69
N VAL A 169 12.04 2.09 13.37
CA VAL A 169 11.74 2.15 14.81
C VAL A 169 13.03 2.37 15.62
N THR A 170 14.10 1.65 15.27
CA THR A 170 15.42 1.80 15.91
C THR A 170 15.88 3.26 15.83
N HIS A 171 15.82 3.87 14.67
CA HIS A 171 16.21 5.28 14.51
C HIS A 171 15.33 6.23 15.32
N ALA A 172 14.02 6.01 15.34
CA ALA A 172 13.10 6.85 16.13
C ALA A 172 13.37 6.75 17.64
N VAL A 173 13.83 5.59 18.11
CA VAL A 173 14.18 5.38 19.53
C VAL A 173 15.56 5.96 19.87
N VAL A 174 16.55 5.77 19.00
CA VAL A 174 17.93 6.22 19.23
C VAL A 174 18.07 7.74 19.03
N ASN A 175 17.41 8.28 18.03
CA ASN A 175 17.49 9.68 17.66
C ASN A 175 16.11 10.35 17.54
N PRO A 176 15.39 10.50 18.66
CA PRO A 176 14.00 11.03 18.65
C PRO A 176 13.89 12.48 18.18
N TYR A 177 14.98 13.23 18.21
CA TYR A 177 15.01 14.64 17.82
C TYR A 177 15.55 14.86 16.39
N GLY A 178 15.96 13.79 15.68
CA GLY A 178 16.48 13.90 14.32
C GLY A 178 17.81 14.68 14.24
N ILE A 179 18.65 14.61 15.27
CA ILE A 179 19.93 15.32 15.34
C ILE A 179 20.92 14.62 14.39
N ASN A 180 21.53 15.38 13.48
CA ASN A 180 22.47 14.83 12.50
C ASN A 180 23.87 14.59 13.09
N SER A 181 24.27 15.42 14.05
CA SER A 181 25.56 15.27 14.73
C SER A 181 25.55 15.94 16.10
N GLU A 182 26.23 15.35 17.05
CA GLU A 182 26.47 15.94 18.38
C GLU A 182 27.97 16.00 18.62
N ALA A 183 28.43 17.10 19.22
CA ALA A 183 29.81 17.26 19.63
C ALA A 183 29.86 17.73 21.09
N ALA A 184 30.59 16.98 21.92
CA ALA A 184 30.85 17.31 23.30
C ALA A 184 32.26 16.92 23.71
N GLY A 185 32.99 17.80 24.37
CA GLY A 185 34.32 17.51 24.95
C GLY A 185 35.37 17.00 23.95
N GLY A 186 35.30 17.42 22.69
CA GLY A 186 36.23 16.97 21.64
C GLY A 186 35.87 15.64 20.96
N VAL A 187 34.74 15.03 21.34
CA VAL A 187 34.18 13.85 20.68
C VAL A 187 32.96 14.29 19.83
N SER A 188 32.98 13.91 18.56
CA SER A 188 31.87 14.13 17.63
C SER A 188 31.24 12.79 17.27
N VAL A 189 29.92 12.68 17.45
CA VAL A 189 29.10 11.55 17.00
C VAL A 189 28.24 12.02 15.86
N SER A 190 28.38 11.37 14.71
CA SER A 190 27.51 11.61 13.54
C SER A 190 26.50 10.49 13.42
N TYR A 191 25.23 10.83 13.33
CA TYR A 191 24.15 9.89 13.06
C TYR A 191 23.97 9.81 11.54
N SER A 192 24.37 8.69 10.94
CA SER A 192 24.21 8.47 9.51
C SER A 192 22.73 8.15 9.20
N GLY A 193 22.08 9.05 8.51
CA GLY A 193 20.69 8.88 8.06
C GLY A 193 19.79 9.99 8.58
N ILE A 194 19.30 10.83 7.67
CA ILE A 194 18.33 11.87 7.98
C ILE A 194 16.95 11.21 8.13
N TYR A 195 16.64 10.72 9.32
CA TYR A 195 15.31 10.31 9.68
C TYR A 195 14.62 11.48 10.39
N MET A 196 13.95 12.32 9.63
CA MET A 196 13.09 13.31 10.23
C MET A 196 11.94 12.62 10.95
N ALA A 197 11.71 12.97 12.21
CA ALA A 197 10.58 12.49 13.02
C ALA A 197 9.21 12.96 12.50
N SER A 198 9.18 13.81 11.48
CA SER A 198 7.96 14.20 10.77
C SER A 198 7.60 13.13 9.75
N GLY A 199 6.37 12.61 9.79
CA GLY A 199 5.83 11.52 8.96
C GLY A 199 5.90 11.68 7.44
N ASN A 200 6.85 12.45 6.92
CA ASN A 200 7.06 12.60 5.49
C ASN A 200 7.86 11.41 4.93
N ALA A 201 7.26 10.72 3.99
CA ALA A 201 7.88 9.64 3.20
C ALA A 201 9.20 10.06 2.52
N SER A 202 9.43 11.37 2.34
CA SER A 202 10.68 11.94 1.80
C SER A 202 11.88 11.81 2.74
N ALA A 203 11.68 11.38 3.98
CA ALA A 203 12.73 11.24 5.00
C ALA A 203 13.29 9.82 5.13
N LEU A 204 13.01 8.92 4.17
CA LEU A 204 13.63 7.60 4.13
C LEU A 204 15.07 7.71 3.59
N PRO A 205 16.05 6.97 4.17
CA PRO A 205 17.39 6.87 3.61
C PRO A 205 17.36 6.39 2.16
N SER A 206 18.40 6.75 1.39
CA SER A 206 18.52 6.34 -0.01
C SER A 206 18.36 4.84 -0.20
N ASP A 207 19.04 4.05 0.64
CA ASP A 207 19.05 2.59 0.54
C ASP A 207 17.68 1.97 0.86
N SER A 208 17.01 2.48 1.90
CA SER A 208 15.63 2.08 2.24
C SER A 208 14.63 2.45 1.15
N ARG A 209 14.85 3.60 0.51
CA ARG A 209 14.02 4.09 -0.59
C ARG A 209 14.14 3.20 -1.82
N GLU A 210 15.35 2.79 -2.19
CA GLU A 210 15.58 1.88 -3.31
C GLU A 210 14.85 0.54 -3.12
N ILE A 211 14.92 -0.01 -1.91
CA ILE A 211 14.19 -1.24 -1.58
C ILE A 211 12.67 -1.03 -1.69
N LEU A 212 12.15 0.08 -1.17
CA LEU A 212 10.72 0.37 -1.17
C LEU A 212 10.18 0.70 -2.56
N GLU A 213 11.00 1.20 -3.49
CA GLU A 213 10.58 1.41 -4.89
C GLU A 213 10.12 0.12 -5.58
N ALA A 214 10.64 -1.05 -5.16
CA ALA A 214 10.16 -2.34 -5.66
C ALA A 214 8.73 -2.68 -5.21
N TYR A 215 8.27 -2.08 -4.11
CA TYR A 215 6.91 -2.26 -3.57
C TYR A 215 5.99 -1.09 -3.91
N ARG A 216 6.51 -0.05 -4.56
CA ARG A 216 5.75 1.15 -4.82
C ARG A 216 4.77 0.96 -5.97
N CYS A 217 3.52 1.29 -5.72
CA CYS A 217 2.52 1.38 -6.78
C CYS A 217 2.78 2.63 -7.63
N LYS A 218 3.04 2.43 -8.93
CA LYS A 218 3.34 3.51 -9.89
C LYS A 218 2.10 3.95 -10.67
N GLY A 219 0.92 3.51 -10.26
CA GLY A 219 -0.33 3.85 -10.90
C GLY A 219 -0.69 5.32 -10.70
N VAL A 220 -1.26 5.91 -11.74
CA VAL A 220 -1.98 7.20 -11.66
C VAL A 220 -3.41 6.85 -11.28
N PHE A 221 -3.84 7.28 -10.10
CA PHE A 221 -5.22 7.12 -9.63
C PHE A 221 -6.02 8.39 -9.81
#